data_22355e07124f6855e629c0e9c84521f3
#
_entry.id   22355e07124f6855e629c0e9c84521f3
#
_cell.length_a   1.000
_cell.length_b   1.000
_cell.length_c   1.000
_cell.angle_alpha   90.00
_cell.angle_beta   90.00
_cell.angle_gamma   90.00
#
_symmetry.space_group_name_H-M   'P 1'
#
loop_
_entity.id
_entity.type
_entity.pdbx_description
1 polymer ?
#
loop_
_entity_poly.entity_id
_entity_poly.type
_entity_poly.pdbx_seq_one_letter_code
_entity_poly.pdbx_strand_id
1 'polypeptide(L)'
;VIANSHDGSSGVKVAMTPIRVVCQNTLNLALNTAKRSWTARHTENVLLRVQDARETLQLASNYMIELGNRGEELARIDLSDHKVQEFINDFFPISEDLSDCQRKNNLRLQEDLKTRYYNAPDLEWVGKNGWRFINAVSDFATHADPLRKTKNYNENLFLRTAEGNPMIDKAYKMVLAAA
;
A
#
# COMPACT_ATOMS: atom_id res chain seq x y z
N VAL A 1 -2.22 14.82 -4.81
CA VAL A 1 -1.75 15.85 -3.86
C VAL A 1 -1.41 17.12 -4.64
N ILE A 2 -1.88 18.25 -4.14
CA ILE A 2 -1.48 19.58 -4.61
C ILE A 2 -0.83 20.29 -3.42
N ALA A 3 0.43 20.70 -3.57
CA ALA A 3 1.17 21.46 -2.58
C ALA A 3 1.54 22.83 -3.15
N ASN A 4 1.20 23.89 -2.45
CA ASN A 4 1.49 25.27 -2.83
C ASN A 4 2.20 25.98 -1.67
N SER A 5 3.28 26.69 -1.97
CA SER A 5 3.98 27.55 -1.00
C SER A 5 3.39 28.95 -1.08
N HIS A 6 2.96 29.50 0.05
CA HIS A 6 2.43 30.86 0.15
C HIS A 6 3.52 31.91 0.42
N ASP A 7 4.70 31.47 0.84
CA ASP A 7 5.85 32.32 1.16
C ASP A 7 6.84 32.53 0.00
N GLY A 8 6.52 31.93 -1.17
CA GLY A 8 7.39 31.97 -2.35
C GLY A 8 8.67 31.11 -2.23
N SER A 9 8.87 30.38 -1.12
CA SER A 9 10.06 29.55 -0.91
C SER A 9 10.10 28.33 -1.83
N SER A 10 8.95 27.83 -2.28
CA SER A 10 8.85 26.74 -3.23
C SER A 10 7.71 26.95 -4.23
N GLY A 11 7.80 26.28 -5.38
CA GLY A 11 6.78 26.35 -6.42
C GLY A 11 5.53 25.53 -6.10
N VAL A 12 4.52 25.68 -6.94
CA VAL A 12 3.34 24.77 -6.96
C VAL A 12 3.80 23.39 -7.42
N LYS A 13 3.41 22.36 -6.66
CA LYS A 13 3.64 20.95 -6.99
C LYS A 13 2.31 20.22 -7.12
N VAL A 14 2.13 19.49 -8.20
CA VAL A 14 1.04 18.53 -8.38
C VAL A 14 1.65 17.14 -8.46
N ALA A 15 1.21 16.23 -7.63
CA ALA A 15 1.75 14.89 -7.56
C ALA A 15 0.66 13.82 -7.52
N MET A 16 0.79 12.79 -8.35
CA MET A 16 -0.06 11.61 -8.34
C MET A 16 0.60 10.51 -7.51
N THR A 17 -0.05 10.11 -6.43
CA THR A 17 0.47 9.13 -5.49
C THR A 17 -0.67 8.31 -4.89
N PRO A 18 -0.50 7.01 -4.64
CA PRO A 18 -1.46 6.18 -3.92
C PRO A 18 -1.43 6.42 -2.40
N ILE A 19 -0.50 7.25 -1.91
CA ILE A 19 -0.31 7.48 -0.47
C ILE A 19 -1.36 8.46 0.04
N ARG A 20 -2.14 8.04 1.03
CA ARG A 20 -3.03 8.93 1.77
C ARG A 20 -2.22 9.87 2.65
N VAL A 21 -2.32 11.16 2.40
CA VAL A 21 -1.66 12.19 3.19
C VAL A 21 -2.47 12.51 4.44
N VAL A 22 -1.91 12.22 5.61
CA VAL A 22 -2.54 12.49 6.91
C VAL A 22 -1.63 13.32 7.84
N CYS A 23 -0.34 13.43 7.52
CA CYS A 23 0.64 14.20 8.28
C CYS A 23 1.79 14.65 7.36
N GLN A 24 2.70 15.48 7.89
CA GLN A 24 3.87 15.98 7.14
C GLN A 24 4.76 14.84 6.60
N ASN A 25 4.93 13.76 7.37
CA ASN A 25 5.74 12.63 6.94
C ASN A 25 5.13 11.91 5.74
N THR A 26 3.81 11.67 5.75
CA THR A 26 3.10 11.06 4.62
C THR A 26 3.01 12.00 3.43
N LEU A 27 2.98 13.32 3.63
CA LEU A 27 3.10 14.29 2.55
C LEU A 27 4.48 14.22 1.87
N ASN A 28 5.56 14.21 2.66
CA ASN A 28 6.92 14.09 2.13
C ASN A 28 7.10 12.77 1.37
N LEU A 29 6.59 11.66 1.92
CA LEU A 29 6.59 10.37 1.27
C LEU A 29 5.82 10.42 -0.06
N ALA A 30 4.61 10.97 -0.07
CA ALA A 30 3.77 11.11 -1.24
C ALA A 30 4.44 11.93 -2.35
N LEU A 31 5.11 13.02 -2.00
CA LEU A 31 5.81 13.89 -2.96
C LEU A 31 7.08 13.24 -3.52
N ASN A 32 7.81 12.48 -2.71
CA ASN A 32 9.06 11.83 -3.11
C ASN A 32 8.84 10.57 -3.96
N THR A 33 7.70 9.89 -3.77
CA THR A 33 7.38 8.62 -4.43
C THR A 33 6.29 8.74 -5.50
N ALA A 34 5.90 9.96 -5.83
CA ALA A 34 4.87 10.20 -6.83
C ALA A 34 5.27 9.60 -8.19
N LYS A 35 4.39 8.75 -8.75
CA LYS A 35 4.60 8.15 -10.08
C LYS A 35 4.62 9.18 -11.20
N ARG A 36 3.92 10.30 -10.99
CA ARG A 36 3.98 11.50 -11.83
C ARG A 36 3.94 12.74 -10.95
N SER A 37 4.80 13.68 -11.24
CA SER A 37 4.79 14.98 -10.57
C SER A 37 4.98 16.09 -11.58
N TRP A 38 4.32 17.19 -11.34
CA TRP A 38 4.49 18.44 -12.04
C TRP A 38 4.89 19.51 -11.05
N THR A 39 5.86 20.36 -11.41
CA THR A 39 6.35 21.44 -10.54
C THR A 39 6.52 22.71 -11.38
N ALA A 40 6.00 23.82 -10.90
CA ALA A 40 6.23 25.13 -11.48
C ALA A 40 6.63 26.13 -10.42
N ARG A 41 7.57 27.01 -10.75
CA ARG A 41 7.89 28.19 -9.92
C ARG A 41 6.80 29.24 -10.14
N HIS A 42 6.59 30.09 -9.12
CA HIS A 42 5.75 31.30 -9.23
C HIS A 42 6.42 32.32 -10.16
N THR A 43 6.20 32.20 -11.47
CA THR A 43 6.72 33.12 -12.49
C THR A 43 5.58 33.53 -13.40
N GLU A 44 5.76 34.59 -14.19
CA GLU A 44 4.77 35.11 -15.16
C GLU A 44 4.25 34.01 -16.13
N ASN A 45 5.04 32.98 -16.40
CA ASN A 45 4.70 31.89 -17.29
C ASN A 45 3.97 30.73 -16.62
N VAL A 46 3.56 30.86 -15.34
CA VAL A 46 2.86 29.77 -14.63
C VAL A 46 1.55 29.36 -15.32
N LEU A 47 0.87 30.31 -15.95
CA LEU A 47 -0.39 30.06 -16.68
C LEU A 47 -0.19 29.12 -17.89
N LEU A 48 0.92 29.23 -18.59
CA LEU A 48 1.24 28.35 -19.72
C LEU A 48 1.47 26.90 -19.29
N ARG A 49 1.86 26.69 -18.03
CA ARG A 49 2.10 25.37 -17.43
C ARG A 49 0.87 24.79 -16.72
N VAL A 50 -0.22 25.53 -16.62
CA VAL A 50 -1.49 25.03 -16.05
C VAL A 50 -2.06 23.90 -16.90
N GLN A 51 -1.80 23.90 -18.22
CA GLN A 51 -2.24 22.82 -19.09
C GLN A 51 -1.57 21.49 -18.73
N ASP A 52 -0.26 21.49 -18.51
CA ASP A 52 0.50 20.30 -18.06
C ASP A 52 -0.03 19.76 -16.73
N ALA A 53 -0.41 20.67 -15.81
CA ALA A 53 -1.02 20.29 -14.53
C ALA A 53 -2.41 19.67 -14.72
N ARG A 54 -3.21 20.17 -15.65
CA ARG A 54 -4.52 19.61 -16.01
C ARG A 54 -4.38 18.19 -16.56
N GLU A 55 -3.45 17.95 -17.46
CA GLU A 55 -3.19 16.62 -18.00
C GLU A 55 -2.75 15.65 -16.90
N THR A 56 -1.89 16.10 -15.99
CA THR A 56 -1.49 15.31 -14.81
C THR A 56 -2.69 14.96 -13.92
N LEU A 57 -3.62 15.90 -13.72
CA LEU A 57 -4.85 15.67 -12.94
C LEU A 57 -5.84 14.74 -13.65
N GLN A 58 -5.97 14.85 -14.99
CA GLN A 58 -6.81 13.91 -15.75
C GLN A 58 -6.29 12.48 -15.66
N LEU A 59 -4.96 12.29 -15.71
CA LEU A 59 -4.34 10.98 -15.51
C LEU A 59 -4.57 10.45 -14.09
N ALA A 60 -4.62 11.33 -13.08
CA ALA A 60 -4.95 10.94 -11.71
C ALA A 60 -6.40 10.43 -11.62
N SER A 61 -7.34 11.06 -12.32
CA SER A 61 -8.74 10.60 -12.36
C SER A 61 -8.84 9.20 -12.97
N ASN A 62 -8.21 8.97 -14.12
CA ASN A 62 -8.19 7.66 -14.77
C ASN A 62 -7.55 6.59 -13.89
N TYR A 63 -6.45 6.93 -13.21
CA TYR A 63 -5.80 6.04 -12.26
C TYR A 63 -6.72 5.66 -11.09
N MET A 64 -7.48 6.62 -10.56
CA MET A 64 -8.43 6.36 -9.45
C MET A 64 -9.59 5.48 -9.90
N ILE A 65 -10.08 5.66 -11.13
CA ILE A 65 -11.11 4.80 -11.72
C ILE A 65 -10.57 3.37 -11.87
N GLU A 66 -9.36 3.21 -12.42
CA GLU A 66 -8.73 1.90 -12.58
C GLU A 66 -8.48 1.21 -11.23
N LEU A 67 -8.03 1.96 -10.23
CA LEU A 67 -7.85 1.46 -8.86
C LEU A 67 -9.18 1.01 -8.24
N GLY A 68 -10.26 1.79 -8.46
CA GLY A 68 -11.62 1.44 -8.03
C GLY A 68 -12.10 0.14 -8.68
N ASN A 69 -11.95 0.01 -10.00
CA ASN A 69 -12.33 -1.20 -10.74
C ASN A 69 -11.58 -2.43 -10.22
N ARG A 70 -10.28 -2.31 -9.97
CA ARG A 70 -9.48 -3.40 -9.38
C ARG A 70 -9.95 -3.76 -7.96
N GLY A 71 -10.30 -2.76 -7.16
CA GLY A 71 -10.86 -2.98 -5.83
C GLY A 71 -12.19 -3.73 -5.88
N GLU A 72 -13.08 -3.36 -6.82
CA GLU A 72 -14.35 -4.06 -7.04
C GLU A 72 -14.15 -5.50 -7.55
N GLU A 73 -13.19 -5.72 -8.45
CA GLU A 73 -12.83 -7.06 -8.92
C GLU A 73 -12.41 -7.96 -7.76
N LEU A 74 -11.50 -7.48 -6.90
CA LEU A 74 -11.06 -8.20 -5.71
C LEU A 74 -12.20 -8.42 -4.70
N ALA A 75 -13.13 -7.46 -4.57
CA ALA A 75 -14.26 -7.56 -3.66
C ALA A 75 -15.30 -8.61 -4.09
N ARG A 76 -15.31 -8.98 -5.38
CA ARG A 76 -16.19 -10.06 -5.91
C ARG A 76 -15.65 -11.46 -5.66
N ILE A 77 -14.38 -11.59 -5.28
CA ILE A 77 -13.73 -12.87 -5.01
C ILE A 77 -13.95 -13.23 -3.54
N ASP A 78 -14.96 -14.05 -3.25
CA ASP A 78 -15.22 -14.52 -1.90
C ASP A 78 -14.14 -15.51 -1.45
N LEU A 79 -13.65 -15.32 -0.24
CA LEU A 79 -12.65 -16.17 0.37
C LEU A 79 -13.22 -16.91 1.59
N SER A 80 -13.28 -18.24 1.52
CA SER A 80 -13.60 -19.05 2.69
C SER A 80 -12.52 -18.93 3.76
N ASP A 81 -12.88 -19.16 5.03
CA ASP A 81 -11.91 -19.15 6.14
C ASP A 81 -10.80 -20.20 5.93
N HIS A 82 -11.12 -21.33 5.30
CA HIS A 82 -10.13 -22.33 4.92
C HIS A 82 -9.12 -21.77 3.90
N LYS A 83 -9.61 -21.06 2.87
CA LYS A 83 -8.74 -20.47 1.84
C LYS A 83 -7.85 -19.37 2.40
N VAL A 84 -8.38 -18.55 3.30
CA VAL A 84 -7.59 -17.54 4.02
C VAL A 84 -6.48 -18.19 4.84
N GLN A 85 -6.79 -19.30 5.53
CA GLN A 85 -5.77 -20.02 6.30
C GLN A 85 -4.70 -20.67 5.40
N GLU A 86 -5.07 -21.21 4.24
CA GLU A 86 -4.10 -21.69 3.24
C GLU A 86 -3.15 -20.56 2.81
N PHE A 87 -3.69 -19.37 2.49
CA PHE A 87 -2.90 -18.23 2.09
C PHE A 87 -1.93 -17.77 3.20
N ILE A 88 -2.40 -17.75 4.44
CA ILE A 88 -1.55 -17.40 5.60
C ILE A 88 -0.42 -18.42 5.76
N ASN A 89 -0.72 -19.71 5.61
CA ASN A 89 0.27 -20.78 5.69
C ASN A 89 1.32 -20.67 4.55
N ASP A 90 0.90 -20.27 3.35
CA ASP A 90 1.81 -20.03 2.22
C ASP A 90 2.76 -18.85 2.44
N PHE A 91 2.35 -17.85 3.22
CA PHE A 91 3.23 -16.74 3.59
C PHE A 91 4.24 -17.16 4.65
N PHE A 92 3.81 -17.94 5.62
CA PHE A 92 4.60 -18.34 6.79
C PHE A 92 4.50 -19.86 7.01
N PRO A 93 5.14 -20.66 6.13
CA PRO A 93 5.02 -22.11 6.20
C PRO A 93 5.61 -22.66 7.49
N ILE A 94 4.97 -23.71 8.03
CA ILE A 94 5.45 -24.46 9.18
C ILE A 94 5.78 -25.87 8.69
N SER A 95 7.07 -26.11 8.43
CA SER A 95 7.61 -27.41 8.07
C SER A 95 8.28 -28.10 9.25
N GLU A 96 8.54 -29.39 9.12
CA GLU A 96 9.24 -30.19 10.16
C GLU A 96 10.72 -29.79 10.30
N ASP A 97 11.32 -29.25 9.24
CA ASP A 97 12.72 -28.84 9.22
C ASP A 97 13.00 -27.51 9.95
N LEU A 98 11.96 -26.79 10.38
CA LEU A 98 12.14 -25.54 11.10
C LEU A 98 12.61 -25.77 12.54
N SER A 99 13.59 -24.96 12.96
CA SER A 99 13.92 -24.87 14.38
C SER A 99 12.75 -24.38 15.21
N ASP A 100 12.71 -24.71 16.50
CA ASP A 100 11.64 -24.25 17.42
C ASP A 100 11.48 -22.73 17.43
N CYS A 101 12.59 -21.99 17.32
CA CYS A 101 12.58 -20.53 17.24
C CYS A 101 11.89 -20.04 15.95
N GLN A 102 12.23 -20.61 14.80
CA GLN A 102 11.62 -20.28 13.52
C GLN A 102 10.12 -20.64 13.49
N ARG A 103 9.78 -21.83 13.97
CA ARG A 103 8.39 -22.27 14.11
C ARG A 103 7.56 -21.28 14.95
N LYS A 104 8.08 -20.91 16.13
CA LYS A 104 7.43 -19.93 17.01
C LYS A 104 7.26 -18.57 16.35
N ASN A 105 8.27 -18.13 15.58
CA ASN A 105 8.21 -16.88 14.85
C ASN A 105 7.15 -16.91 13.74
N ASN A 106 7.10 -18.00 12.95
CA ASN A 106 6.10 -18.13 11.89
C ASN A 106 4.68 -18.20 12.43
N LEU A 107 4.45 -18.91 13.55
CA LEU A 107 3.16 -18.92 14.24
C LEU A 107 2.74 -17.52 14.69
N ARG A 108 3.66 -16.71 15.22
CA ARG A 108 3.38 -15.32 15.61
C ARG A 108 2.99 -14.46 14.40
N LEU A 109 3.70 -14.61 13.27
CA LEU A 109 3.41 -13.86 12.04
C LEU A 109 2.07 -14.30 11.43
N GLN A 110 1.76 -15.59 11.46
CA GLN A 110 0.44 -16.10 11.04
C GLN A 110 -0.69 -15.50 11.88
N GLU A 111 -0.53 -15.46 13.20
CA GLU A 111 -1.55 -14.92 14.11
C GLU A 111 -1.71 -13.40 13.95
N ASP A 112 -0.62 -12.65 13.74
CA ASP A 112 -0.69 -11.21 13.45
C ASP A 112 -1.45 -10.95 12.14
N LEU A 113 -1.11 -11.64 11.04
CA LEU A 113 -1.82 -11.47 9.76
C LEU A 113 -3.29 -11.90 9.87
N LYS A 114 -3.57 -12.97 10.59
CA LYS A 114 -4.93 -13.43 10.86
C LYS A 114 -5.74 -12.39 11.64
N THR A 115 -5.16 -11.80 12.67
CA THR A 115 -5.77 -10.74 13.46
C THR A 115 -6.10 -9.53 12.59
N ARG A 116 -5.22 -9.10 11.70
CA ARG A 116 -5.47 -8.00 10.75
C ARG A 116 -6.58 -8.33 9.76
N TYR A 117 -6.68 -9.57 9.31
CA TYR A 117 -7.76 -9.97 8.42
C TYR A 117 -9.13 -10.00 9.11
N TYR A 118 -9.23 -10.55 10.32
CA TYR A 118 -10.51 -10.77 10.99
C TYR A 118 -10.96 -9.59 11.84
N ASN A 119 -10.03 -8.88 12.48
CA ASN A 119 -10.32 -7.96 13.58
C ASN A 119 -9.94 -6.50 13.28
N ALA A 120 -9.45 -6.16 12.07
CA ALA A 120 -9.12 -4.78 11.74
C ALA A 120 -10.39 -3.91 11.70
N PRO A 121 -10.48 -2.83 12.50
CA PRO A 121 -11.69 -2.01 12.61
C PRO A 121 -12.08 -1.32 11.30
N ASP A 122 -11.11 -0.96 10.48
CA ASP A 122 -11.29 -0.32 9.18
C ASP A 122 -11.79 -1.29 8.09
N LEU A 123 -11.72 -2.60 8.34
CA LEU A 123 -12.23 -3.66 7.48
C LEU A 123 -13.54 -4.28 7.97
N GLU A 124 -14.13 -3.80 9.07
CA GLU A 124 -15.33 -4.39 9.67
C GLU A 124 -16.51 -4.47 8.68
N TRP A 125 -16.67 -3.42 7.86
CA TRP A 125 -17.72 -3.32 6.84
C TRP A 125 -17.40 -4.05 5.53
N VAL A 126 -16.17 -4.56 5.36
CA VAL A 126 -15.73 -5.31 4.17
C VAL A 126 -16.04 -6.79 4.35
N GLY A 127 -16.68 -7.42 3.36
CA GLY A 127 -16.92 -8.87 3.34
C GLY A 127 -15.64 -9.70 3.39
N LYS A 128 -15.77 -11.02 3.62
CA LYS A 128 -14.65 -11.96 3.58
C LYS A 128 -14.27 -12.23 2.12
N ASN A 129 -13.52 -11.32 1.52
CA ASN A 129 -13.20 -11.34 0.10
C ASN A 129 -11.72 -10.98 -0.16
N GLY A 130 -11.33 -11.02 -1.43
CA GLY A 130 -9.97 -10.71 -1.86
C GLY A 130 -9.53 -9.30 -1.52
N TRP A 131 -10.43 -8.31 -1.59
CA TRP A 131 -10.11 -6.92 -1.21
C TRP A 131 -9.70 -6.82 0.27
N ARG A 132 -10.47 -7.47 1.16
CA ARG A 132 -10.14 -7.54 2.58
C ARG A 132 -8.78 -8.18 2.81
N PHE A 133 -8.47 -9.28 2.09
CA PHE A 133 -7.20 -9.98 2.24
C PHE A 133 -6.01 -9.12 1.80
N ILE A 134 -6.11 -8.43 0.66
CA ILE A 134 -5.06 -7.52 0.19
C ILE A 134 -4.81 -6.37 1.17
N ASN A 135 -5.87 -5.79 1.75
CA ASN A 135 -5.73 -4.74 2.76
C ASN A 135 -5.05 -5.25 4.04
N ALA A 136 -5.43 -6.43 4.53
CA ALA A 136 -4.80 -7.04 5.69
C ALA A 136 -3.30 -7.33 5.46
N VAL A 137 -2.93 -7.84 4.28
CA VAL A 137 -1.53 -8.07 3.90
C VAL A 137 -0.78 -6.75 3.75
N SER A 138 -1.39 -5.72 3.17
CA SER A 138 -0.80 -4.38 3.06
C SER A 138 -0.51 -3.78 4.44
N ASP A 139 -1.47 -3.87 5.35
CA ASP A 139 -1.32 -3.39 6.72
C ASP A 139 -0.23 -4.18 7.45
N PHE A 140 -0.22 -5.51 7.33
CA PHE A 140 0.84 -6.35 7.87
C PHE A 140 2.23 -5.97 7.32
N ALA A 141 2.36 -5.81 6.01
CA ALA A 141 3.62 -5.50 5.36
C ALA A 141 4.21 -4.14 5.76
N THR A 142 3.38 -3.20 6.20
CA THR A 142 3.77 -1.84 6.57
C THR A 142 3.85 -1.61 8.08
N HIS A 143 3.06 -2.31 8.88
CA HIS A 143 2.93 -2.03 10.32
C HIS A 143 3.24 -3.21 11.23
N ALA A 144 3.49 -4.42 10.70
CA ALA A 144 3.86 -5.54 11.56
C ALA A 144 5.22 -5.29 12.25
N ASP A 145 5.30 -5.65 13.52
CA ASP A 145 6.55 -5.57 14.25
C ASP A 145 7.60 -6.51 13.63
N PRO A 146 8.77 -6.00 13.25
CA PRO A 146 9.80 -6.84 12.68
C PRO A 146 10.32 -7.84 13.72
N LEU A 147 10.65 -9.05 13.29
CA LEU A 147 11.32 -10.04 14.14
C LEU A 147 12.66 -9.53 14.68
N ARG A 148 13.33 -8.69 13.87
CA ARG A 148 14.58 -8.03 14.23
C ARG A 148 14.66 -6.67 13.56
N LYS A 149 14.84 -5.60 14.33
CA LYS A 149 15.14 -4.26 13.80
C LYS A 149 16.61 -4.22 13.35
N THR A 150 16.85 -4.03 12.08
CA THR A 150 18.16 -3.76 11.52
C THR A 150 18.47 -2.26 11.55
N LYS A 151 19.72 -1.85 11.39
CA LYS A 151 20.13 -0.45 11.36
C LYS A 151 19.35 0.36 10.31
N ASN A 152 19.06 -0.24 9.16
CA ASN A 152 18.38 0.40 8.02
C ASN A 152 16.89 -0.03 7.92
N TYR A 153 16.28 -0.46 9.03
CA TYR A 153 14.88 -0.96 9.00
C TYR A 153 13.91 0.05 8.41
N ASN A 154 13.95 1.29 8.87
CA ASN A 154 13.03 2.33 8.42
C ASN A 154 13.22 2.70 6.95
N GLU A 155 14.47 2.73 6.47
CA GLU A 155 14.81 2.99 5.07
C GLU A 155 14.32 1.86 4.17
N ASN A 156 14.56 0.60 4.56
CA ASN A 156 14.07 -0.57 3.84
C ASN A 156 12.54 -0.65 3.83
N LEU A 157 11.88 -0.31 4.93
CA LEU A 157 10.42 -0.24 5.00
C LEU A 157 9.89 0.85 4.05
N PHE A 158 10.53 2.01 4.04
CA PHE A 158 10.21 3.10 3.13
C PHE A 158 10.33 2.67 1.66
N LEU A 159 11.45 2.07 1.28
CA LEU A 159 11.69 1.61 -0.10
C LEU A 159 10.63 0.58 -0.53
N ARG A 160 10.32 -0.40 0.31
CA ARG A 160 9.28 -1.41 0.02
C ARG A 160 7.89 -0.79 -0.12
N THR A 161 7.59 0.24 0.65
CA THR A 161 6.30 0.95 0.55
C THR A 161 6.22 1.79 -0.72
N ALA A 162 7.35 2.35 -1.17
CA ALA A 162 7.44 3.27 -2.30
C ALA A 162 7.59 2.56 -3.66
N GLU A 163 8.42 1.53 -3.71
CA GLU A 163 8.79 0.86 -4.96
C GLU A 163 7.95 -0.41 -5.25
N GLY A 164 7.19 -0.87 -4.28
CA GLY A 164 6.37 -2.08 -4.33
C GLY A 164 6.82 -3.11 -3.30
N ASN A 165 5.86 -3.88 -2.80
CA ASN A 165 6.12 -4.89 -1.79
C ASN A 165 5.84 -6.29 -2.35
N PRO A 166 6.86 -7.15 -2.44
CA PRO A 166 6.70 -8.51 -2.99
C PRO A 166 5.65 -9.34 -2.27
N MET A 167 5.38 -9.04 -0.98
CA MET A 167 4.35 -9.71 -0.20
C MET A 167 2.95 -9.34 -0.70
N ILE A 168 2.72 -8.05 -1.01
CA ILE A 168 1.46 -7.57 -1.56
C ILE A 168 1.25 -8.13 -2.97
N ASP A 169 2.30 -8.15 -3.80
CA ASP A 169 2.25 -8.74 -5.14
C ASP A 169 1.92 -10.24 -5.10
N LYS A 170 2.51 -10.98 -4.14
CA LYS A 170 2.19 -12.39 -3.92
C LYS A 170 0.72 -12.55 -3.50
N ALA A 171 0.23 -11.77 -2.55
CA ALA A 171 -1.15 -11.80 -2.10
C ALA A 171 -2.13 -11.57 -3.27
N TYR A 172 -1.84 -10.58 -4.11
CA TYR A 172 -2.65 -10.25 -5.27
C TYR A 172 -2.75 -11.44 -6.24
N LYS A 173 -1.62 -12.07 -6.56
CA LYS A 173 -1.59 -13.28 -7.41
C LYS A 173 -2.37 -14.45 -6.81
N MET A 174 -2.26 -14.66 -5.50
CA MET A 174 -2.97 -15.73 -4.79
C MET A 174 -4.49 -15.52 -4.82
N VAL A 175 -4.96 -14.30 -4.59
CA VAL A 175 -6.37 -13.95 -4.65
C VAL A 175 -6.93 -14.13 -6.05
N LEU A 176 -6.24 -13.63 -7.08
CA LEU A 176 -6.68 -13.81 -8.47
C LEU A 176 -6.70 -15.27 -8.91
N ALA A 177 -5.80 -16.11 -8.40
CA ALA A 177 -5.78 -17.54 -8.69
C ALA A 177 -6.91 -18.32 -7.97
N ALA A 178 -7.59 -17.71 -7.01
CA ALA A 178 -8.73 -18.29 -6.29
C ALA A 178 -10.09 -17.88 -6.87
N ALA A 179 -10.11 -16.97 -7.88
CA ALA A 179 -11.30 -16.57 -8.62
C ALA A 179 -11.68 -17.66 -9.64
#